data_a7d4b726a1e2e9c2827327e22d00906a
#
_entry.id   a7d4b726a1e2e9c2827327e22d00906a
#
_cell.length_a   1.000
_cell.length_b   1.000
_cell.length_c   1.000
_cell.angle_alpha   90.00
_cell.angle_beta   90.00
_cell.angle_gamma   90.00
#
_symmetry.space_group_name_H-M   'P 1'
#
loop_
_entity.id
_entity.type
_entity.pdbx_description
1 polymer ?
#
loop_
_entity_poly.entity_id
_entity_poly.type
_entity_poly.pdbx_seq_one_letter_code
_entity_poly.pdbx_strand_id
1 'polypeptide(L)'
;PAECRLQIERRTLPGESVATIESDLRAELDDLHARDADFRATLRAMSSRPAYSVEPEAPIARAAAAAILHITSSAELAGMSAWTDTALLAAAGIPGVVFGPRGRGLHGSEEYVELESVTACAEVLNNLIQAFCGS
;
A
#
# COMPACT_ATOMS: atom_id res chain seq x y z
N PRO A 1 13.99 -5.68 34.54
CA PRO A 1 12.51 -5.73 34.45
C PRO A 1 12.05 -7.17 34.34
N ALA A 2 10.96 -7.51 35.02
CA ALA A 2 10.41 -8.87 35.00
C ALA A 2 9.57 -9.16 33.74
N GLU A 3 9.17 -8.14 33.00
CA GLU A 3 8.39 -8.20 31.77
C GLU A 3 8.85 -7.12 30.80
N CYS A 4 8.85 -7.45 29.50
CA CYS A 4 9.02 -6.49 28.42
C CYS A 4 7.89 -6.70 27.41
N ARG A 5 7.28 -5.61 26.94
CA ARG A 5 6.24 -5.64 25.89
C ARG A 5 6.73 -4.88 24.67
N LEU A 6 6.73 -5.56 23.53
CA LEU A 6 7.12 -5.01 22.25
C LEU A 6 5.93 -5.00 21.30
N GLN A 7 5.69 -3.86 20.64
CA GLN A 7 4.73 -3.73 19.54
C GLN A 7 5.49 -3.50 18.25
N ILE A 8 5.18 -4.31 17.23
CA ILE A 8 5.85 -4.27 15.93
C ILE A 8 4.79 -4.03 14.86
N GLU A 9 5.09 -3.15 13.91
CA GLU A 9 4.37 -3.03 12.67
C GLU A 9 5.22 -3.63 11.54
N ARG A 10 4.64 -4.57 10.78
CA ARG A 10 5.27 -5.13 9.58
C ARG A 10 4.47 -4.71 8.35
N ARG A 11 5.13 -4.14 7.35
CA ARG A 11 4.57 -3.93 6.02
C ARG A 11 4.62 -5.24 5.25
N THR A 12 3.54 -5.55 4.57
CA THR A 12 3.38 -6.80 3.81
C THR A 12 3.33 -6.53 2.32
N LEU A 13 3.73 -7.51 1.55
CA LEU A 13 3.60 -7.53 0.09
C LEU A 13 2.32 -8.29 -0.31
N PRO A 14 1.81 -8.05 -1.53
CA PRO A 14 0.75 -8.88 -2.09
C PRO A 14 1.12 -10.36 -2.04
N GLY A 15 0.19 -11.20 -1.56
CA GLY A 15 0.42 -12.64 -1.38
C GLY A 15 0.91 -13.06 0.02
N GLU A 16 1.42 -12.16 0.84
CA GLU A 16 1.70 -12.46 2.25
C GLU A 16 0.42 -12.51 3.08
N SER A 17 0.33 -13.48 3.98
CA SER A 17 -0.79 -13.63 4.91
C SER A 17 -0.36 -13.41 6.36
N VAL A 18 -1.29 -12.96 7.20
CA VAL A 18 -1.06 -12.85 8.65
C VAL A 18 -0.65 -14.19 9.24
N ALA A 19 -1.29 -15.28 8.80
CA ALA A 19 -1.01 -16.62 9.31
C ALA A 19 0.44 -17.06 9.01
N THR A 20 0.93 -16.79 7.81
CA THR A 20 2.32 -17.08 7.45
C THR A 20 3.30 -16.28 8.31
N ILE A 21 3.04 -14.97 8.45
CA ILE A 21 3.89 -14.09 9.26
C ILE A 21 3.90 -14.49 10.74
N GLU A 22 2.72 -14.85 11.29
CA GLU A 22 2.66 -15.35 12.67
C GLU A 22 3.41 -16.67 12.84
N SER A 23 3.32 -17.57 11.86
CA SER A 23 4.05 -18.84 11.87
C SER A 23 5.55 -18.63 11.88
N ASP A 24 6.06 -17.72 11.01
CA ASP A 24 7.48 -17.39 10.94
C ASP A 24 7.97 -16.80 12.28
N LEU A 25 7.23 -15.85 12.83
CA LEU A 25 7.58 -15.23 14.11
C LEU A 25 7.52 -16.21 15.29
N ARG A 26 6.57 -17.16 15.28
CA ARG A 26 6.52 -18.22 16.29
C ARG A 26 7.72 -19.14 16.21
N ALA A 27 8.12 -19.53 15.01
CA ALA A 27 9.32 -20.34 14.81
C ALA A 27 10.58 -19.67 15.38
N GLU A 28 10.74 -18.36 15.18
CA GLU A 28 11.83 -17.60 15.77
C GLU A 28 11.77 -17.57 17.31
N LEU A 29 10.59 -17.41 17.89
CA LEU A 29 10.42 -17.45 19.35
C LEU A 29 10.71 -18.83 19.94
N ASP A 30 10.31 -19.90 19.24
CA ASP A 30 10.57 -21.28 19.62
C ASP A 30 12.09 -21.60 19.58
N ASP A 31 12.79 -21.09 18.56
CA ASP A 31 14.24 -21.22 18.45
C ASP A 31 14.98 -20.46 19.57
N LEU A 32 14.51 -19.27 19.93
CA LEU A 32 15.04 -18.55 21.09
C LEU A 32 14.82 -19.29 22.40
N HIS A 33 13.63 -19.89 22.59
CA HIS A 33 13.35 -20.72 23.77
C HIS A 33 14.23 -21.99 23.82
N ALA A 34 14.52 -22.58 22.66
CA ALA A 34 15.40 -23.75 22.58
C ALA A 34 16.86 -23.41 22.98
N ARG A 35 17.30 -22.18 22.74
CA ARG A 35 18.65 -21.69 23.13
C ARG A 35 18.71 -21.20 24.57
N ASP A 36 17.60 -20.72 25.11
CA ASP A 36 17.49 -20.20 26.49
C ASP A 36 16.17 -20.71 27.10
N ALA A 37 16.29 -21.73 27.96
CA ALA A 37 15.14 -22.33 28.61
C ALA A 37 14.38 -21.39 29.56
N ASP A 38 14.98 -20.26 29.97
CA ASP A 38 14.32 -19.23 30.77
C ASP A 38 13.61 -18.18 29.92
N PHE A 39 13.88 -18.13 28.62
CA PHE A 39 13.16 -17.23 27.69
C PHE A 39 11.67 -17.63 27.60
N ARG A 40 10.80 -16.66 27.82
CA ARG A 40 9.34 -16.81 27.69
C ARG A 40 8.80 -15.66 26.86
N ALA A 41 8.10 -15.98 25.80
CA ALA A 41 7.44 -14.97 24.98
C ALA A 41 6.05 -15.44 24.53
N THR A 42 5.18 -14.48 24.30
CA THR A 42 3.88 -14.70 23.68
C THR A 42 3.73 -13.75 22.50
N LEU A 43 3.19 -14.25 21.39
CA LEU A 43 2.91 -13.47 20.20
C LEU A 43 1.40 -13.35 20.01
N ARG A 44 0.93 -12.15 19.69
CA ARG A 44 -0.47 -11.89 19.35
C ARG A 44 -0.55 -10.88 18.20
N ALA A 45 -1.17 -11.25 17.09
CA ALA A 45 -1.57 -10.28 16.08
C ALA A 45 -2.68 -9.37 16.63
N MET A 46 -2.56 -8.06 16.40
CA MET A 46 -3.50 -7.07 16.90
C MET A 46 -4.46 -6.60 15.81
N SER A 47 -3.91 -6.22 14.66
CA SER A 47 -4.69 -5.75 13.52
C SER A 47 -3.91 -6.03 12.24
N SER A 48 -4.63 -6.15 11.14
CA SER A 48 -4.04 -6.33 9.81
C SER A 48 -4.84 -5.55 8.79
N ARG A 49 -4.15 -5.13 7.74
CA ARG A 49 -4.71 -4.60 6.51
C ARG A 49 -4.10 -5.35 5.33
N PRO A 50 -4.88 -5.75 4.33
CA PRO A 50 -4.34 -6.46 3.17
C PRO A 50 -3.43 -5.56 2.35
N ALA A 51 -2.35 -6.11 1.83
CA ALA A 51 -1.63 -5.49 0.73
C ALA A 51 -2.48 -5.60 -0.54
N TYR A 52 -2.28 -4.69 -1.49
CA TYR A 52 -3.03 -4.65 -2.74
C TYR A 52 -2.08 -4.46 -3.92
N SER A 53 -2.37 -5.15 -5.01
CA SER A 53 -1.80 -4.88 -6.33
C SER A 53 -2.90 -4.90 -7.38
N VAL A 54 -2.70 -4.14 -8.44
CA VAL A 54 -3.54 -4.16 -9.64
C VAL A 54 -2.67 -4.59 -10.81
N GLU A 55 -3.21 -5.45 -11.67
CA GLU A 55 -2.51 -5.85 -12.88
C GLU A 55 -2.41 -4.66 -13.86
N PRO A 56 -1.27 -4.49 -14.53
CA PRO A 56 -1.08 -3.40 -15.50
C PRO A 56 -2.14 -3.37 -16.60
N GLU A 57 -2.66 -4.54 -16.96
CA GLU A 57 -3.68 -4.74 -17.99
C GLU A 57 -5.11 -4.50 -17.50
N ALA A 58 -5.31 -4.31 -16.20
CA ALA A 58 -6.63 -4.03 -15.64
C ALA A 58 -7.24 -2.78 -16.30
N PRO A 59 -8.56 -2.78 -16.61
CA PRO A 59 -9.21 -1.68 -17.33
C PRO A 59 -8.93 -0.31 -16.69
N ILE A 60 -9.00 -0.21 -15.37
CA ILE A 60 -8.75 1.05 -14.65
C ILE A 60 -7.27 1.49 -14.75
N ALA A 61 -6.31 0.55 -14.69
CA ALA A 61 -4.89 0.87 -14.81
C ALA A 61 -4.56 1.38 -16.22
N ARG A 62 -5.08 0.72 -17.25
CA ARG A 62 -4.93 1.15 -18.65
C ARG A 62 -5.58 2.50 -18.93
N ALA A 63 -6.81 2.71 -18.43
CA ALA A 63 -7.52 3.98 -18.61
C ALA A 63 -6.78 5.13 -17.90
N ALA A 64 -6.27 4.91 -16.68
CA ALA A 64 -5.47 5.88 -15.96
C ALA A 64 -4.17 6.20 -16.71
N ALA A 65 -3.44 5.19 -17.17
CA ALA A 65 -2.22 5.39 -17.95
C ALA A 65 -2.48 6.19 -19.23
N ALA A 66 -3.55 5.88 -19.97
CA ALA A 66 -3.94 6.63 -21.17
C ALA A 66 -4.28 8.09 -20.87
N ALA A 67 -5.04 8.34 -19.79
CA ALA A 67 -5.39 9.70 -19.37
C ALA A 67 -4.16 10.51 -18.95
N ILE A 68 -3.21 9.87 -18.26
CA ILE A 68 -1.93 10.48 -17.85
C ILE A 68 -1.11 10.85 -19.09
N LEU A 69 -0.94 9.91 -20.04
CA LEU A 69 -0.17 10.13 -21.27
C LEU A 69 -0.74 11.22 -22.17
N HIS A 70 -2.03 11.51 -22.06
CA HIS A 70 -2.66 12.62 -22.79
C HIS A 70 -2.21 14.00 -22.28
N ILE A 71 -1.84 14.11 -21.02
CA ILE A 71 -1.45 15.37 -20.36
C ILE A 71 0.06 15.43 -20.14
N THR A 72 0.72 14.27 -19.96
CA THR A 72 2.14 14.18 -19.63
C THR A 72 2.89 13.34 -20.66
N SER A 73 4.22 13.33 -20.59
CA SER A 73 5.07 12.53 -21.49
C SER A 73 5.32 11.10 -21.04
N SER A 74 4.90 10.72 -19.81
CA SER A 74 5.13 9.37 -19.28
C SER A 74 4.03 8.97 -18.29
N ALA A 75 3.72 7.68 -18.26
CA ALA A 75 2.87 7.06 -17.27
C ALA A 75 3.52 5.76 -16.83
N GLU A 76 3.89 5.66 -15.57
CA GLU A 76 4.48 4.47 -14.99
C GLU A 76 3.60 3.94 -13.87
N LEU A 77 3.36 2.63 -13.88
CA LEU A 77 2.75 1.93 -12.77
C LEU A 77 3.85 1.55 -11.78
N ALA A 78 3.75 2.04 -10.56
CA ALA A 78 4.73 1.83 -9.51
C ALA A 78 4.10 1.35 -8.22
N GLY A 79 4.88 0.66 -7.41
CA GLY A 79 4.48 0.32 -6.05
C GLY A 79 4.70 1.49 -5.09
N MET A 80 3.87 1.55 -4.04
CA MET A 80 4.09 2.47 -2.93
C MET A 80 4.07 1.72 -1.60
N SER A 81 4.86 2.20 -0.65
CA SER A 81 4.96 1.58 0.68
C SER A 81 3.83 1.99 1.64
N ALA A 82 3.00 2.96 1.27
CA ALA A 82 1.87 3.39 2.08
C ALA A 82 0.63 2.52 1.79
N TRP A 83 -0.13 2.23 2.85
CA TRP A 83 -1.43 1.61 2.72
C TRP A 83 -2.50 2.66 2.40
N THR A 84 -3.46 2.33 1.54
CA THR A 84 -4.57 3.20 1.15
C THR A 84 -5.88 2.43 1.13
N ASP A 85 -7.01 3.14 1.18
CA ASP A 85 -8.35 2.58 1.13
C ASP A 85 -8.66 1.82 -0.18
N THR A 86 -7.84 2.01 -1.22
CA THR A 86 -7.90 1.24 -2.48
C THR A 86 -7.84 -0.26 -2.22
N ALA A 87 -7.10 -0.71 -1.19
CA ALA A 87 -7.07 -2.11 -0.79
C ALA A 87 -8.43 -2.63 -0.28
N LEU A 88 -9.22 -1.78 0.40
CA LEU A 88 -10.57 -2.14 0.85
C LEU A 88 -11.55 -2.20 -0.32
N LEU A 89 -11.47 -1.26 -1.24
CA LEU A 89 -12.27 -1.26 -2.46
C LEU A 89 -11.99 -2.52 -3.29
N ALA A 90 -10.72 -2.86 -3.45
CA ALA A 90 -10.31 -4.06 -4.16
C ALA A 90 -10.82 -5.36 -3.50
N ALA A 91 -10.80 -5.44 -2.17
CA ALA A 91 -11.38 -6.56 -1.43
C ALA A 91 -12.90 -6.67 -1.62
N ALA A 92 -13.58 -5.56 -1.95
CA ALA A 92 -14.99 -5.52 -2.33
C ALA A 92 -15.24 -5.75 -3.85
N GLY A 93 -14.20 -6.13 -4.61
CA GLY A 93 -14.29 -6.38 -6.05
C GLY A 93 -14.22 -5.12 -6.92
N ILE A 94 -13.82 -3.98 -6.36
CA ILE A 94 -13.67 -2.71 -7.06
C ILE A 94 -12.17 -2.41 -7.24
N PRO A 95 -11.57 -2.79 -8.37
CA PRO A 95 -10.16 -2.52 -8.61
C PRO A 95 -9.92 -1.02 -8.76
N GLY A 96 -8.78 -0.55 -8.28
CA GLY A 96 -8.42 0.87 -8.33
C GLY A 96 -6.93 1.09 -8.50
N VAL A 97 -6.58 2.33 -8.81
CA VAL A 97 -5.20 2.83 -8.80
C VAL A 97 -5.11 4.02 -7.87
N VAL A 98 -3.94 4.22 -7.28
CA VAL A 98 -3.64 5.43 -6.52
C VAL A 98 -2.95 6.41 -7.45
N PHE A 99 -3.52 7.60 -7.59
CA PHE A 99 -2.99 8.65 -8.44
C PHE A 99 -3.16 9.99 -7.73
N GLY A 100 -2.18 10.87 -7.90
CA GLY A 100 -2.22 12.19 -7.28
C GLY A 100 -1.11 13.11 -7.79
N PRO A 101 -1.11 14.37 -7.34
CA PRO A 101 -0.11 15.36 -7.71
C PRO A 101 1.26 15.03 -7.11
N ARG A 102 2.31 15.59 -7.70
CA ARG A 102 3.67 15.47 -7.20
C ARG A 102 3.91 16.39 -6.01
N GLY A 103 4.72 15.91 -5.09
CA GLY A 103 5.13 16.67 -3.91
C GLY A 103 6.29 16.01 -3.20
N ARG A 104 6.67 16.56 -2.08
CA ARG A 104 7.72 16.02 -1.20
C ARG A 104 7.34 16.17 0.26
N GLY A 105 8.04 15.40 1.09
CA GLY A 105 7.96 15.53 2.54
C GLY A 105 6.70 14.95 3.15
N LEU A 106 6.07 13.97 2.51
CA LEU A 106 4.85 13.33 3.01
C LEU A 106 5.02 12.90 4.48
N HIS A 107 4.17 13.45 5.36
CA HIS A 107 4.24 13.31 6.82
C HIS A 107 5.50 13.91 7.47
N GLY A 108 6.29 14.69 6.76
CA GLY A 108 7.44 15.40 7.28
C GLY A 108 7.11 16.79 7.80
N SER A 109 8.12 17.46 8.39
CA SER A 109 7.99 18.84 8.87
C SER A 109 7.90 19.86 7.72
N GLU A 110 8.42 19.51 6.55
CA GLU A 110 8.36 20.30 5.32
C GLU A 110 7.65 19.48 4.25
N GLU A 111 6.35 19.59 4.21
CA GLU A 111 5.50 18.91 3.23
C GLU A 111 4.93 19.93 2.24
N TYR A 112 5.04 19.65 0.94
CA TYR A 112 4.47 20.48 -0.09
C TYR A 112 4.04 19.69 -1.34
N VAL A 113 3.18 20.30 -2.13
CA VAL A 113 2.76 19.84 -3.44
C VAL A 113 3.11 20.87 -4.51
N GLU A 114 3.46 20.41 -5.69
CA GLU A 114 3.72 21.27 -6.86
C GLU A 114 2.39 21.70 -7.49
N LEU A 115 2.08 23.00 -7.50
CA LEU A 115 0.78 23.51 -7.98
C LEU A 115 0.48 23.15 -9.43
N GLU A 116 1.48 23.18 -10.31
CA GLU A 116 1.31 22.76 -11.71
C GLU A 116 0.88 21.29 -11.81
N SER A 117 1.41 20.43 -10.94
CA SER A 117 1.02 19.02 -10.91
C SER A 117 -0.40 18.82 -10.38
N VAL A 118 -0.91 19.69 -9.52
CA VAL A 118 -2.31 19.66 -9.06
C VAL A 118 -3.25 19.94 -10.23
N THR A 119 -2.93 20.96 -11.06
CA THR A 119 -3.74 21.27 -12.25
C THR A 119 -3.72 20.11 -13.25
N ALA A 120 -2.54 19.58 -13.56
CA ALA A 120 -2.40 18.41 -14.44
C ALA A 120 -3.15 17.20 -13.90
N CYS A 121 -3.10 16.96 -12.58
CA CYS A 121 -3.84 15.87 -11.94
C CYS A 121 -5.36 16.04 -12.12
N ALA A 122 -5.89 17.24 -11.99
CA ALA A 122 -7.31 17.52 -12.21
C ALA A 122 -7.74 17.25 -13.66
N GLU A 123 -6.92 17.63 -14.64
CA GLU A 123 -7.16 17.35 -16.05
C GLU A 123 -7.13 15.86 -16.36
N VAL A 124 -6.15 15.13 -15.82
CA VAL A 124 -6.07 13.66 -15.94
C VAL A 124 -7.31 13.00 -15.36
N LEU A 125 -7.76 13.40 -14.17
CA LEU A 125 -8.95 12.84 -13.53
C LEU A 125 -10.22 13.13 -14.35
N ASN A 126 -10.36 14.34 -14.88
CA ASN A 126 -11.48 14.67 -15.76
C ASN A 126 -11.51 13.78 -17.00
N ASN A 127 -10.38 13.61 -17.68
CA ASN A 127 -10.28 12.74 -18.86
C ASN A 127 -10.57 11.26 -18.53
N LEU A 128 -10.02 10.79 -17.40
CA LEU A 128 -10.25 9.43 -16.91
C LEU A 128 -11.74 9.17 -16.64
N ILE A 129 -12.41 10.08 -15.92
CA ILE A 129 -13.84 9.95 -15.61
C ILE A 129 -14.67 9.91 -16.89
N GLN A 130 -14.41 10.80 -17.84
CA GLN A 130 -15.14 10.82 -19.12
C GLN A 130 -14.92 9.55 -19.93
N ALA A 131 -13.69 9.06 -20.00
CA ALA A 131 -13.36 7.87 -20.77
C ALA A 131 -13.82 6.56 -20.11
N PHE A 132 -13.81 6.49 -18.79
CA PHE A 132 -14.07 5.25 -18.05
C PHE A 132 -15.53 5.12 -17.58
N CYS A 133 -16.18 6.24 -17.24
CA CYS A 133 -17.55 6.26 -16.71
C CYS A 133 -18.56 6.83 -17.70
N GLY A 134 -18.14 7.44 -18.80
CA GLY A 134 -18.99 8.15 -19.77
C GLY A 134 -19.55 7.29 -20.91
N SER A 135 -19.40 5.96 -20.84
CA SER A 135 -19.88 5.01 -21.86
C SER A 135 -21.20 4.34 -21.46
#